data_9ff6d5202297a718be6dad9ffd9b8fe5
#
_entry.id   9ff6d5202297a718be6dad9ffd9b8fe5
#
_cell.length_a   1.000
_cell.length_b   1.000
_cell.length_c   1.000
_cell.angle_alpha   90.00
_cell.angle_beta   90.00
_cell.angle_gamma   90.00
#
_symmetry.space_group_name_H-M   'P 1'
#
loop_
_entity.id
_entity.type
_entity.pdbx_description
1 polymer ?
#
loop_
_entity_poly.entity_id
_entity_poly.type
_entity_poly.pdbx_seq_one_letter_code
_entity_poly.pdbx_strand_id
1 'polypeptide(L)'
;MTTVRHRHERVAEEIRHEIEAMLAGELKDPRLAGPIRVAEVTVTPDLKHVRIFLVAYGTDEERHGVREGLAAATGFIRRELAQRLDLRRAPELHFVVDASGLESTRMEELLHGPADPKLHEEGGGS
;
A
#
# COMPACT_ATOMS: atom_id res chain seq x y z
N MET A 1 -9.65 26.98 1.79
CA MET A 1 -9.17 26.19 1.91
C MET A 1 -9.10 25.46 2.99
N THR A 2 -9.57 24.56 3.19
CA THR A 2 -9.61 23.89 4.27
C THR A 2 -8.62 22.88 4.32
N THR A 3 -7.72 23.01 5.14
CA THR A 3 -6.75 22.02 5.29
C THR A 3 -7.33 20.79 5.89
N VAL A 4 -8.38 20.88 6.61
CA VAL A 4 -8.96 19.70 7.21
C VAL A 4 -9.43 18.71 6.18
N ARG A 5 -10.04 19.22 5.14
CA ARG A 5 -10.52 18.39 4.11
C ARG A 5 -9.41 17.63 3.41
N HIS A 6 -8.23 18.19 3.33
CA HIS A 6 -7.13 17.59 2.61
C HIS A 6 -6.09 16.96 3.52
N ARG A 7 -6.40 16.88 4.80
CA ARG A 7 -5.43 16.33 5.72
C ARG A 7 -5.07 14.89 5.39
N HIS A 8 -6.09 14.07 5.18
CA HIS A 8 -5.83 12.67 4.88
C HIS A 8 -5.15 12.50 3.53
N GLU A 9 -5.38 13.40 2.60
CA GLU A 9 -4.70 13.34 1.33
C GLU A 9 -3.22 13.66 1.49
N ARG A 10 -2.90 14.59 2.35
CA ARG A 10 -1.53 14.95 2.61
C ARG A 10 -0.82 13.81 3.33
N VAL A 11 -1.52 13.19 4.29
CA VAL A 11 -0.95 12.05 4.98
C VAL A 11 -0.72 10.92 4.00
N ALA A 12 -1.61 10.73 3.03
CA ALA A 12 -1.42 9.70 2.02
C ALA A 12 -0.14 9.91 1.25
N GLU A 13 0.16 11.15 0.91
CA GLU A 13 1.38 11.45 0.17
C GLU A 13 2.60 11.18 1.03
N GLU A 14 2.54 11.51 2.29
CA GLU A 14 3.65 11.25 3.19
C GLU A 14 3.85 9.76 3.38
N ILE A 15 2.76 9.01 3.48
CA ILE A 15 2.85 7.58 3.62
C ILE A 15 3.48 6.98 2.37
N ARG A 16 3.10 7.47 1.21
CA ARG A 16 3.65 6.99 -0.03
C ARG A 16 5.18 7.12 -0.03
N HIS A 17 5.67 8.28 0.38
CA HIS A 17 7.09 8.52 0.44
C HIS A 17 7.78 7.55 1.40
N GLU A 18 7.18 7.33 2.55
CA GLU A 18 7.79 6.45 3.53
C GLU A 18 7.79 5.01 3.06
N ILE A 19 6.70 4.57 2.45
CA ILE A 19 6.64 3.21 1.94
C ILE A 19 7.69 3.02 0.84
N GLU A 20 7.81 3.99 -0.04
CA GLU A 20 8.80 3.90 -1.10
C GLU A 20 10.21 3.82 -0.53
N ALA A 21 10.50 4.60 0.50
CA ALA A 21 11.80 4.56 1.13
C ALA A 21 12.06 3.19 1.78
N MET A 22 11.04 2.64 2.42
CA MET A 22 11.19 1.34 3.05
C MET A 22 11.44 0.26 2.01
N LEU A 23 10.74 0.31 0.91
CA LEU A 23 10.93 -0.67 -0.16
C LEU A 23 12.28 -0.52 -0.83
N ALA A 24 12.81 0.70 -0.84
CA ALA A 24 14.07 0.96 -1.50
C ALA A 24 15.27 0.40 -0.74
N GLY A 25 15.14 0.16 0.55
CA GLY A 25 16.30 -0.37 1.26
C GLY A 25 16.14 -0.69 2.72
N GLU A 26 15.02 -0.31 3.32
CA GLU A 26 14.87 -0.57 4.74
C GLU A 26 14.31 -1.93 5.04
N LEU A 27 13.49 -2.46 4.14
CA LEU A 27 12.94 -3.80 4.33
C LEU A 27 13.92 -4.79 3.75
N LYS A 28 14.40 -5.69 4.60
CA LYS A 28 15.46 -6.61 4.19
C LYS A 28 14.96 -7.95 3.70
N ASP A 29 13.72 -8.04 3.37
CA ASP A 29 13.14 -9.29 2.92
C ASP A 29 13.46 -9.48 1.43
N PRO A 30 14.10 -10.57 1.04
CA PRO A 30 14.43 -10.78 -0.36
C PRO A 30 13.21 -10.81 -1.27
N ARG A 31 12.05 -11.17 -0.73
CA ARG A 31 10.82 -11.18 -1.53
C ARG A 31 10.43 -9.77 -1.97
N LEU A 32 10.95 -8.75 -1.28
CA LEU A 32 10.64 -7.37 -1.61
C LEU A 32 11.77 -6.68 -2.35
N ALA A 33 12.78 -7.42 -2.77
CA ALA A 33 13.94 -6.83 -3.41
C ALA A 33 13.74 -6.53 -4.89
N GLY A 34 12.72 -7.09 -5.50
CA GLY A 34 12.51 -6.89 -6.92
C GLY A 34 11.89 -5.56 -7.24
N PRO A 35 11.61 -5.30 -8.50
CA PRO A 35 11.05 -4.02 -8.90
C PRO A 35 9.59 -3.91 -8.47
N ILE A 36 9.34 -3.05 -7.52
CA ILE A 36 8.02 -2.79 -6.99
C ILE A 36 7.80 -1.29 -7.03
N ARG A 37 6.64 -0.87 -7.49
CA ARG A 37 6.33 0.55 -7.56
C ARG A 37 5.05 0.84 -6.80
N VAL A 38 5.04 1.89 -6.03
CA VAL A 38 3.82 2.30 -5.35
C VAL A 38 3.00 3.12 -6.34
N ALA A 39 1.86 2.58 -6.71
CA ALA A 39 1.01 3.24 -7.71
C ALA A 39 0.08 4.26 -7.08
N GLU A 40 -0.43 3.93 -5.92
CA GLU A 40 -1.40 4.83 -5.31
C GLU A 40 -1.52 4.53 -3.82
N VAL A 41 -1.72 5.56 -3.02
CA VAL A 41 -1.98 5.39 -1.60
C VAL A 41 -3.22 6.21 -1.27
N THR A 42 -4.20 5.60 -0.62
CA THR A 42 -5.37 6.32 -0.16
C THR A 42 -5.53 6.08 1.33
N VAL A 43 -6.00 7.09 2.02
CA VAL A 43 -6.15 7.04 3.46
C VAL A 43 -7.57 7.49 3.79
N THR A 44 -8.23 6.78 4.69
CA THR A 44 -9.58 7.19 5.09
C THR A 44 -9.49 8.49 5.89
N PRO A 45 -10.54 9.29 5.87
CA PRO A 45 -10.49 10.58 6.57
C PRO A 45 -10.20 10.48 8.06
N ASP A 46 -10.54 9.36 8.69
CA ASP A 46 -10.25 9.18 10.10
C ASP A 46 -8.84 8.64 10.33
N LEU A 47 -8.06 8.45 9.27
CA LEU A 47 -6.69 8.00 9.31
C LEU A 47 -6.53 6.60 9.90
N LYS A 48 -7.57 5.82 9.88
CA LYS A 48 -7.50 4.47 10.45
C LYS A 48 -7.13 3.42 9.43
N HIS A 49 -7.40 3.66 8.16
CA HIS A 49 -7.15 2.67 7.13
C HIS A 49 -6.36 3.27 5.99
N VAL A 50 -5.36 2.55 5.53
CA VAL A 50 -4.53 2.97 4.42
C VAL A 50 -4.54 1.87 3.37
N ARG A 51 -4.85 2.21 2.14
CA ARG A 51 -4.78 1.28 1.04
C ARG A 51 -3.58 1.64 0.20
N ILE A 52 -2.76 0.65 -0.05
CA ILE A 52 -1.53 0.85 -0.80
C ILE A 52 -1.59 -0.04 -2.03
N PHE A 53 -1.65 0.58 -3.19
CA PHE A 53 -1.69 -0.14 -4.45
C PHE A 53 -0.30 -0.19 -5.02
N LEU A 54 0.18 -1.42 -5.24
CA LEU A 54 1.54 -1.62 -5.71
C LEU A 54 1.53 -2.39 -7.02
N VAL A 55 2.50 -2.07 -7.85
CA VAL A 55 2.72 -2.80 -9.08
C VAL A 55 4.03 -3.54 -8.89
N ALA A 56 3.98 -4.86 -9.02
CA ALA A 56 5.17 -5.68 -8.89
C ALA A 56 5.40 -6.39 -10.21
N TYR A 57 6.56 -6.15 -10.78
CA TYR A 57 6.93 -6.73 -12.06
C TYR A 57 7.48 -8.13 -11.84
N GLY A 58 7.25 -8.98 -12.81
CA GLY A 58 7.77 -10.32 -12.71
C GLY A 58 6.67 -11.37 -12.86
N THR A 59 6.89 -12.51 -12.29
CA THR A 59 5.96 -13.63 -12.43
C THR A 59 4.89 -13.58 -11.35
N ASP A 60 3.87 -14.39 -11.52
CA ASP A 60 2.83 -14.52 -10.51
C ASP A 60 3.41 -15.01 -9.20
N GLU A 61 4.37 -15.88 -9.27
CA GLU A 61 5.03 -16.39 -8.09
C GLU A 61 5.76 -15.30 -7.36
N GLU A 62 6.42 -14.45 -8.10
CA GLU A 62 7.15 -13.36 -7.50
C GLU A 62 6.19 -12.38 -6.85
N ARG A 63 5.05 -12.13 -7.48
CA ARG A 63 4.06 -11.24 -6.88
C ARG A 63 3.47 -11.84 -5.62
N HIS A 64 3.29 -13.15 -5.61
CA HIS A 64 2.81 -13.81 -4.40
C HIS A 64 3.83 -13.63 -3.29
N GLY A 65 5.11 -13.74 -3.61
CA GLY A 65 6.17 -13.50 -2.64
C GLY A 65 6.13 -12.09 -2.10
N VAL A 66 5.85 -11.11 -2.97
CA VAL A 66 5.75 -9.74 -2.53
C VAL A 66 4.61 -9.59 -1.52
N ARG A 67 3.48 -10.22 -1.79
CA ARG A 67 2.35 -10.14 -0.85
C ARG A 67 2.72 -10.74 0.49
N GLU A 68 3.41 -11.86 0.46
CA GLU A 68 3.83 -12.50 1.71
C GLU A 68 4.84 -11.66 2.46
N GLY A 69 5.76 -11.06 1.72
CA GLY A 69 6.76 -10.20 2.35
C GLY A 69 6.14 -8.99 2.99
N LEU A 70 5.17 -8.39 2.32
CA LEU A 70 4.49 -7.23 2.88
C LEU A 70 3.68 -7.63 4.11
N ALA A 71 3.04 -8.78 4.07
CA ALA A 71 2.29 -9.24 5.22
C ALA A 71 3.22 -9.43 6.41
N ALA A 72 4.38 -9.99 6.17
CA ALA A 72 5.34 -10.21 7.24
C ALA A 72 5.88 -8.90 7.79
N ALA A 73 5.98 -7.88 6.95
CA ALA A 73 6.54 -6.59 7.36
C ALA A 73 5.50 -5.63 7.90
N THR A 74 4.23 -6.01 7.88
CA THR A 74 3.15 -5.09 8.24
C THR A 74 3.35 -4.44 9.61
N GLY A 75 3.74 -5.22 10.60
CA GLY A 75 3.92 -4.66 11.93
C GLY A 75 5.00 -3.60 11.97
N PHE A 76 6.10 -3.88 11.31
CA PHE A 76 7.19 -2.93 11.25
C PHE A 76 6.75 -1.65 10.53
N ILE A 77 6.11 -1.83 9.37
CA ILE A 77 5.68 -0.67 8.59
C ILE A 77 4.70 0.18 9.38
N ARG A 78 3.77 -0.45 10.06
CA ARG A 78 2.78 0.29 10.84
C ARG A 78 3.44 1.12 11.93
N ARG A 79 4.37 0.52 12.63
CA ARG A 79 5.06 1.24 13.71
C ARG A 79 5.88 2.40 13.17
N GLU A 80 6.57 2.16 12.07
CA GLU A 80 7.40 3.21 11.49
C GLU A 80 6.55 4.38 10.99
N LEU A 81 5.42 4.07 10.35
CA LEU A 81 4.56 5.13 9.88
C LEU A 81 4.01 5.97 11.04
N ALA A 82 3.59 5.29 12.10
CA ALA A 82 3.04 6.02 13.23
C ALA A 82 4.09 6.93 13.84
N GLN A 83 5.31 6.45 13.93
CA GLN A 83 6.38 7.25 14.48
C GLN A 83 6.83 8.38 13.57
N ARG A 84 7.07 8.08 12.33
CA ARG A 84 7.61 9.06 11.40
C ARG A 84 6.62 10.17 11.08
N LEU A 85 5.33 9.83 11.08
CA LEU A 85 4.32 10.80 10.74
C LEU A 85 3.57 11.30 11.97
N ASP A 86 4.04 10.92 13.13
CA ASP A 86 3.47 11.38 14.39
C ASP A 86 1.98 11.11 14.44
N LEU A 87 1.60 9.89 14.08
CA LEU A 87 0.20 9.51 14.11
C LEU A 87 -0.14 9.00 15.50
N ARG A 88 -1.38 9.30 15.91
CA ARG A 88 -1.82 8.90 17.22
C ARG A 88 -1.82 7.39 17.37
N ARG A 89 -2.18 6.67 16.34
CA ARG A 89 -2.09 5.23 16.38
C ARG A 89 -1.75 4.73 15.00
N ALA A 90 -1.18 3.53 14.94
CA ALA A 90 -0.78 2.95 13.70
C ALA A 90 -2.01 2.56 12.89
N PRO A 91 -2.07 2.93 11.62
CA PRO A 91 -3.25 2.62 10.81
C PRO A 91 -3.22 1.17 10.35
N GLU A 92 -4.40 0.68 9.94
CA GLU A 92 -4.50 -0.62 9.33
C GLU A 92 -4.05 -0.49 7.88
N LEU A 93 -3.19 -1.40 7.46
CA LEU A 93 -2.66 -1.34 6.10
C LEU A 93 -3.31 -2.42 5.24
N HIS A 94 -3.69 -2.04 4.04
CA HIS A 94 -4.30 -2.96 3.08
C HIS A 94 -3.49 -2.86 1.79
N PHE A 95 -2.72 -3.88 1.50
CA PHE A 95 -1.87 -3.89 0.33
C PHE A 95 -2.56 -4.60 -0.83
N VAL A 96 -2.54 -3.98 -1.99
CA VAL A 96 -3.04 -4.59 -3.20
C VAL A 96 -1.87 -4.65 -4.17
N VAL A 97 -1.47 -5.84 -4.56
CA VAL A 97 -0.31 -6.03 -5.44
C VAL A 97 -0.81 -6.54 -6.76
N ASP A 98 -0.49 -5.84 -7.81
CA ASP A 98 -0.96 -6.20 -9.14
C ASP A 98 0.17 -6.19 -10.12
N ALA A 99 -0.09 -6.70 -11.32
CA ALA A 99 0.91 -6.72 -12.36
C ALA A 99 0.94 -5.38 -13.06
N SER A 100 2.03 -5.09 -13.73
CA SER A 100 2.16 -3.82 -14.41
C SER A 100 1.43 -3.85 -15.75
N GLY A 101 1.40 -2.72 -16.37
CA GLY A 101 0.95 -2.62 -17.73
C GLY A 101 -0.53 -2.83 -17.90
N LEU A 102 -0.86 -3.93 -18.46
CA LEU A 102 -2.24 -4.19 -18.78
C LEU A 102 -3.17 -4.12 -17.59
N GLU A 103 -2.63 -4.17 -16.42
CA GLU A 103 -3.45 -4.16 -15.24
C GLU A 103 -3.85 -2.78 -14.78
N SER A 104 -3.39 -1.76 -15.47
CA SER A 104 -3.70 -0.42 -15.01
C SER A 104 -5.21 -0.15 -15.04
N THR A 105 -5.92 -0.69 -16.01
CA THR A 105 -7.36 -0.50 -16.06
C THR A 105 -8.01 -1.13 -14.85
N ARG A 106 -7.56 -2.32 -14.53
CA ARG A 106 -8.09 -3.02 -13.40
C ARG A 106 -7.80 -2.27 -12.11
N MET A 107 -6.62 -1.72 -12.01
CA MET A 107 -6.26 -0.94 -10.84
C MET A 107 -7.16 0.28 -10.74
N GLU A 108 -7.46 0.87 -11.86
CA GLU A 108 -8.35 2.00 -11.90
C GLU A 108 -9.73 1.63 -11.40
N GLU A 109 -10.21 0.48 -11.77
CA GLU A 109 -11.48 -0.01 -11.32
C GLU A 109 -11.49 -0.20 -9.81
N LEU A 110 -10.41 -0.69 -9.28
CA LEU A 110 -10.31 -0.87 -7.85
C LEU A 110 -10.35 0.48 -7.13
N LEU A 111 -9.75 1.48 -7.73
CA LEU A 111 -9.74 2.79 -7.13
C LEU A 111 -11.10 3.45 -7.15
N HIS A 112 -11.83 3.26 -8.23
CA HIS A 112 -13.12 3.91 -8.37
C HIS A 112 -14.31 3.06 -7.94
N GLY A 113 -14.10 1.78 -7.79
CA GLY A 113 -15.18 0.89 -7.41
C GLY A 113 -15.50 1.10 -5.96
N PRO A 114 -16.56 0.49 -5.54
CA PRO A 114 -16.99 0.59 -4.18
C PRO A 114 -15.95 -0.06 -3.40
N ALA A 115 -15.04 0.36 -3.09
CA ALA A 115 -14.01 -0.12 -2.29
C ALA A 115 -14.45 -1.24 -1.40
N ASP A 116 -14.76 -2.30 -1.95
CA ASP A 116 -15.22 -3.44 -1.20
C ASP A 116 -14.03 -4.26 -0.76
N PRO A 117 -13.71 -4.28 0.47
CA PRO A 117 -12.56 -5.03 0.94
C PRO A 117 -12.65 -6.49 0.63
N LYS A 118 -13.87 -7.02 0.57
CA LYS A 118 -14.03 -8.36 0.24
C LYS A 118 -13.52 -8.65 -1.11
N LEU A 119 -13.78 -7.78 -2.04
CA LEU A 119 -13.32 -7.94 -3.38
C LEU A 119 -11.82 -7.97 -3.41
N HIS A 120 -11.20 -7.12 -2.65
CA HIS A 120 -9.77 -7.10 -2.61
C HIS A 120 -9.20 -8.37 -2.02
N GLU A 121 -9.83 -8.85 -1.00
CA GLU A 121 -9.38 -10.05 -0.37
C GLU A 121 -9.46 -11.21 -1.31
N GLU A 122 -10.56 -11.30 -2.01
CA GLU A 122 -10.70 -12.37 -2.95
C GLU A 122 -9.69 -12.28 -4.04
N GLY A 123 -9.51 -11.10 -4.57
CA GLY A 123 -8.53 -10.91 -5.58
C GLY A 123 -7.14 -11.21 -5.06
N GLY A 124 -6.87 -10.77 -3.87
CA GLY A 124 -5.57 -11.00 -3.31
C GLY A 124 -5.40 -12.43 -2.86
N GLY A 125 -6.45 -13.00 -2.37
CA GLY A 125 -6.36 -14.34 -1.86
C GLY A 125 -6.38 -15.35 -2.96
N SER A 126 -6.88 -14.98 -4.04
CA SER A 126 -6.95 -15.98 -5.09
C SER A 126 -5.78 -15.96 -5.96
#